data_994adb91fa9b926d928cd7df224fd81d
#
_entry.id   994adb91fa9b926d928cd7df224fd81d
#
_cell.length_a   1.000
_cell.length_b   1.000
_cell.length_c   1.000
_cell.angle_alpha   90.00
_cell.angle_beta   90.00
_cell.angle_gamma   90.00
#
_symmetry.space_group_name_H-M   'P 1'
#
loop_
_entity.id
_entity.type
_entity.pdbx_description
1 polymer ?
#
loop_
_entity_poly.entity_id
_entity_poly.type
_entity_poly.pdbx_seq_one_letter_code
_entity_poly.pdbx_strand_id
1 'polypeptide(L)'
;MHAPPPDTPAADVEDTPVYRPWLHRFSFVALAATFALVAIGGHVTSTESGMAVPDGWYTFGWWSLFAPPSEWWHNFGTFWEHSHRLQGNVVGMLSIVMAIWLYVAFTDWKQVDDAYPERGKLSKLVRSAALVHGKRTWLRWAGIAMLLWVCLQGALGALRVDEISITLAFFHGISGQMILCFWVLIAAALSRPWVERVITLRAKRPSTSPRWLRFFSIALLVALFVQLTLGAAVRHYKADKAIPDFPAHYGQLLPPMSQDALDEAYLAYHAEEAGLTLEEAHAGGWSNRGPRNGEIIVPLWKVHLQFAHRIWAYTLLVGGITLVITTMRSVADKRLIVTPAMTLLALFVLQVSLGAITVMTETDIFAATMHQATGALLLATATWLSIRIHLAGHPVLADGIAKTPTQPQAADTRKTPKATPLAPTTV
;
A
#
# COMPACT_ATOMS: atom_id res chain seq x y z
N MET A 1 30.37 45.22 37.91
CA MET A 1 30.33 43.73 37.78
C MET A 1 28.90 43.37 37.37
N HIS A 2 28.71 43.12 36.07
CA HIS A 2 27.45 42.58 35.55
C HIS A 2 27.55 41.05 35.65
N ALA A 3 26.59 40.44 36.38
CA ALA A 3 26.45 38.99 36.42
C ALA A 3 26.10 38.46 35.02
N PRO A 4 26.68 37.33 34.55
CA PRO A 4 26.29 36.70 33.31
C PRO A 4 24.80 36.27 33.38
N PRO A 5 24.05 36.29 32.25
CA PRO A 5 22.68 35.82 32.23
C PRO A 5 22.63 34.33 32.63
N PRO A 6 21.52 33.91 33.30
CA PRO A 6 21.39 32.54 33.74
C PRO A 6 21.43 31.61 32.52
N ASP A 7 22.22 30.52 32.64
CA ASP A 7 22.34 29.47 31.66
C ASP A 7 20.96 29.05 31.18
N THR A 8 20.70 29.29 29.90
CA THR A 8 19.58 28.67 29.19
C THR A 8 19.77 27.16 29.34
N PRO A 9 18.83 26.39 29.89
CA PRO A 9 18.98 24.94 30.00
C PRO A 9 19.32 24.40 28.63
N ALA A 10 20.44 23.72 28.51
CA ALA A 10 20.83 23.00 27.31
C ALA A 10 19.64 22.14 26.92
N ALA A 11 18.94 22.51 25.86
CA ALA A 11 17.83 21.73 25.34
C ALA A 11 18.35 20.34 25.11
N ASP A 12 17.72 19.35 25.74
CA ASP A 12 18.06 17.94 25.70
C ASP A 12 18.34 17.49 24.25
N VAL A 13 19.61 17.54 23.84
CA VAL A 13 20.10 17.08 22.54
C VAL A 13 19.86 15.57 22.39
N GLU A 14 19.66 14.88 23.52
CA GLU A 14 19.45 13.43 23.58
C GLU A 14 18.15 12.92 22.94
N ASP A 15 17.17 13.79 22.62
CA ASP A 15 15.80 13.38 22.32
C ASP A 15 15.38 13.66 20.85
N THR A 16 16.31 14.04 19.97
CA THR A 16 15.97 14.31 18.56
C THR A 16 15.90 13.02 17.75
N PRO A 17 14.76 12.73 17.06
CA PRO A 17 14.64 11.52 16.25
C PRO A 17 15.60 11.56 15.05
N VAL A 18 16.41 10.51 14.89
CA VAL A 18 17.40 10.39 13.80
C VAL A 18 16.85 9.55 12.66
N TYR A 19 17.05 10.03 11.42
CA TYR A 19 16.76 9.26 10.21
C TYR A 19 17.74 8.10 10.04
N ARG A 20 17.20 6.89 9.78
CA ARG A 20 17.97 5.66 9.61
C ARG A 20 17.87 5.17 8.17
N PRO A 21 18.81 5.51 7.29
CA PRO A 21 18.68 5.26 5.86
C PRO A 21 18.59 3.77 5.51
N TRP A 22 19.35 2.90 6.18
CA TRP A 22 19.36 1.47 5.88
C TRP A 22 18.06 0.78 6.30
N LEU A 23 17.50 1.13 7.46
CA LEU A 23 16.22 0.61 7.90
C LEU A 23 15.08 1.05 6.98
N HIS A 24 15.11 2.31 6.52
CA HIS A 24 14.17 2.83 5.53
C HIS A 24 14.32 2.13 4.17
N ARG A 25 15.54 1.91 3.67
CA ARG A 25 15.78 1.16 2.42
C ARG A 25 15.30 -0.29 2.53
N PHE A 26 15.55 -0.94 3.65
CA PHE A 26 15.09 -2.31 3.90
C PHE A 26 13.55 -2.41 3.87
N SER A 27 12.84 -1.39 4.40
CA SER A 27 11.38 -1.38 4.31
C SER A 27 10.86 -1.33 2.87
N PHE A 28 11.57 -0.70 1.94
CA PHE A 28 11.24 -0.75 0.51
C PHE A 28 11.50 -2.11 -0.12
N VAL A 29 12.57 -2.81 0.29
CA VAL A 29 12.82 -4.19 -0.17
C VAL A 29 11.67 -5.10 0.27
N ALA A 30 11.25 -5.01 1.53
CA ALA A 30 10.15 -5.80 2.05
C ALA A 30 8.80 -5.43 1.38
N LEU A 31 8.56 -4.13 1.12
CA LEU A 31 7.39 -3.65 0.38
C LEU A 31 7.37 -4.21 -1.05
N ALA A 32 8.49 -4.14 -1.78
CA ALA A 32 8.61 -4.67 -3.14
C ALA A 32 8.42 -6.20 -3.18
N ALA A 33 9.01 -6.93 -2.23
CA ALA A 33 8.84 -8.37 -2.10
C ALA A 33 7.38 -8.75 -1.82
N THR A 34 6.69 -7.98 -0.96
CA THR A 34 5.27 -8.19 -0.67
C THR A 34 4.40 -7.89 -1.88
N PHE A 35 4.71 -6.83 -2.64
CA PHE A 35 4.00 -6.53 -3.89
C PHE A 35 4.18 -7.66 -4.92
N ALA A 36 5.40 -8.17 -5.09
CA ALA A 36 5.67 -9.32 -5.96
C ALA A 36 4.88 -10.57 -5.51
N LEU A 37 4.80 -10.82 -4.20
CA LEU A 37 3.98 -11.90 -3.64
C LEU A 37 2.49 -11.74 -4.00
N VAL A 38 1.95 -10.52 -3.87
CA VAL A 38 0.56 -10.22 -4.25
C VAL A 38 0.33 -10.43 -5.75
N ALA A 39 1.26 -10.01 -6.60
CA ALA A 39 1.16 -10.18 -8.06
C ALA A 39 1.23 -11.67 -8.46
N ILE A 40 2.17 -12.44 -7.89
CA ILE A 40 2.27 -13.89 -8.11
C ILE A 40 1.00 -14.58 -7.63
N GLY A 41 0.47 -14.20 -6.45
CA GLY A 41 -0.80 -14.75 -5.93
C GLY A 41 -1.99 -14.45 -6.86
N GLY A 42 -2.02 -13.28 -7.49
CA GLY A 42 -2.98 -12.94 -8.53
C GLY A 42 -2.86 -13.85 -9.76
N HIS A 43 -1.64 -14.11 -10.20
CA HIS A 43 -1.36 -15.02 -11.30
C HIS A 43 -1.80 -16.46 -10.97
N VAL A 44 -1.44 -16.97 -9.79
CA VAL A 44 -1.89 -18.27 -9.29
C VAL A 44 -3.42 -18.39 -9.30
N THR A 45 -4.13 -17.34 -8.91
CA THR A 45 -5.60 -17.32 -8.98
C THR A 45 -6.10 -17.27 -10.42
N SER A 46 -5.49 -16.46 -11.30
CA SER A 46 -5.92 -16.30 -12.69
C SER A 46 -5.68 -17.55 -13.53
N THR A 47 -4.68 -18.34 -13.19
CA THR A 47 -4.36 -19.63 -13.85
C THR A 47 -5.03 -20.83 -13.19
N GLU A 48 -5.89 -20.60 -12.18
CA GLU A 48 -6.52 -21.65 -11.37
C GLU A 48 -5.51 -22.65 -10.75
N SER A 49 -4.25 -22.21 -10.58
CA SER A 49 -3.14 -23.03 -10.07
C SER A 49 -3.15 -23.15 -8.53
N GLY A 50 -4.03 -22.47 -7.82
CA GLY A 50 -3.99 -22.37 -6.34
C GLY A 50 -4.35 -23.65 -5.57
N MET A 51 -4.60 -24.76 -6.27
CA MET A 51 -4.85 -26.10 -5.74
C MET A 51 -3.99 -27.16 -6.43
N ALA A 52 -2.92 -26.75 -7.12
CA ALA A 52 -2.03 -27.68 -7.84
C ALA A 52 -1.12 -28.48 -6.88
N VAL A 53 -0.89 -27.93 -5.67
CA VAL A 53 -0.20 -28.62 -4.57
C VAL A 53 -1.24 -28.96 -3.50
N PRO A 54 -1.49 -30.25 -3.24
CA PRO A 54 -2.61 -30.66 -2.38
C PRO A 54 -2.41 -30.34 -0.89
N ASP A 55 -1.18 -30.17 -0.45
CA ASP A 55 -0.85 -29.90 0.96
C ASP A 55 -0.78 -28.40 1.22
N GLY A 56 -1.46 -27.90 2.22
CA GLY A 56 -1.44 -26.47 2.58
C GLY A 56 -0.11 -26.01 3.17
N TRP A 57 0.48 -26.83 4.05
CA TRP A 57 1.70 -26.51 4.78
C TRP A 57 2.98 -27.02 4.10
N TYR A 58 2.87 -28.07 3.31
CA TYR A 58 3.97 -28.78 2.66
C TYR A 58 3.83 -28.69 1.15
N THR A 59 4.89 -29.06 0.43
CA THR A 59 4.88 -29.26 -1.00
C THR A 59 5.27 -30.71 -1.24
N PHE A 60 4.28 -31.56 -1.50
CA PHE A 60 4.44 -33.01 -1.67
C PHE A 60 5.21 -33.65 -0.51
N GLY A 61 4.83 -33.32 0.73
CA GLY A 61 5.45 -33.83 1.96
C GLY A 61 6.72 -33.11 2.41
N TRP A 62 7.26 -32.19 1.61
CA TRP A 62 8.42 -31.37 1.96
C TRP A 62 8.01 -30.02 2.53
N TRP A 63 8.73 -29.49 3.51
CA TRP A 63 8.60 -28.06 3.84
C TRP A 63 8.83 -27.23 2.59
N SER A 64 7.96 -26.28 2.28
CA SER A 64 8.00 -25.51 1.02
C SER A 64 9.38 -24.94 0.68
N LEU A 65 10.15 -24.50 1.70
CA LEU A 65 11.50 -23.96 1.50
C LEU A 65 12.52 -25.00 1.03
N PHE A 66 12.30 -26.28 1.33
CA PHE A 66 13.24 -27.38 1.08
C PHE A 66 12.73 -28.41 0.06
N ALA A 67 11.59 -28.15 -0.56
CA ALA A 67 11.05 -29.01 -1.60
C ALA A 67 12.02 -29.06 -2.82
N PRO A 68 12.45 -30.26 -3.25
CA PRO A 68 13.37 -30.37 -4.36
C PRO A 68 12.73 -29.90 -5.66
N PRO A 69 13.47 -29.27 -6.59
CA PRO A 69 12.92 -28.78 -7.86
C PRO A 69 12.22 -29.85 -8.70
N SER A 70 12.61 -31.12 -8.58
CA SER A 70 11.95 -32.24 -9.26
C SER A 70 10.45 -32.35 -8.95
N GLU A 71 10.02 -31.91 -7.77
CA GLU A 71 8.62 -32.03 -7.34
C GLU A 71 7.71 -30.95 -7.95
N TRP A 72 8.24 -29.77 -8.28
CA TRP A 72 7.40 -28.61 -8.62
C TRP A 72 7.77 -27.89 -9.92
N TRP A 73 8.97 -28.12 -10.49
CA TRP A 73 9.46 -27.34 -11.63
C TRP A 73 8.79 -27.69 -12.96
N HIS A 74 8.39 -28.95 -13.16
CA HIS A 74 7.95 -29.46 -14.47
C HIS A 74 6.47 -29.26 -14.78
N ASN A 75 5.64 -28.96 -13.79
CA ASN A 75 4.21 -28.71 -13.97
C ASN A 75 3.90 -27.24 -13.80
N PHE A 76 3.19 -26.65 -14.76
CA PHE A 76 2.88 -25.22 -14.76
C PHE A 76 2.14 -24.78 -13.48
N GLY A 77 1.11 -25.51 -13.06
CA GLY A 77 0.32 -25.17 -11.86
C GLY A 77 1.16 -25.25 -10.58
N THR A 78 1.88 -26.37 -10.40
CA THR A 78 2.74 -26.58 -9.22
C THR A 78 3.89 -25.58 -9.17
N PHE A 79 4.47 -25.21 -10.33
CA PHE A 79 5.50 -24.19 -10.43
C PHE A 79 5.02 -22.83 -9.87
N TRP A 80 3.87 -22.35 -10.32
CA TRP A 80 3.37 -21.04 -9.89
C TRP A 80 2.88 -21.05 -8.45
N GLU A 81 2.18 -22.10 -8.02
CA GLU A 81 1.74 -22.22 -6.63
C GLU A 81 2.94 -22.34 -5.68
N HIS A 82 3.93 -23.18 -6.01
CA HIS A 82 5.13 -23.31 -5.19
C HIS A 82 5.96 -22.02 -5.18
N SER A 83 6.11 -21.33 -6.31
CA SER A 83 6.77 -20.01 -6.39
C SER A 83 6.10 -18.98 -5.50
N HIS A 84 4.76 -18.98 -5.43
CA HIS A 84 4.01 -18.14 -4.49
C HIS A 84 4.37 -18.46 -3.04
N ARG A 85 4.45 -19.74 -2.67
CA ARG A 85 4.85 -20.19 -1.32
C ARG A 85 6.28 -19.78 -0.98
N LEU A 86 7.23 -19.96 -1.92
CA LEU A 86 8.62 -19.52 -1.75
C LEU A 86 8.71 -18.01 -1.52
N GLN A 87 7.99 -17.22 -2.33
CA GLN A 87 7.93 -15.77 -2.16
C GLN A 87 7.30 -15.39 -0.82
N GLY A 88 6.30 -16.15 -0.32
CA GLY A 88 5.73 -16.02 1.02
C GLY A 88 6.77 -16.23 2.12
N ASN A 89 7.63 -17.25 1.99
CA ASN A 89 8.76 -17.47 2.92
C ASN A 89 9.75 -16.30 2.91
N VAL A 90 10.06 -15.73 1.73
CA VAL A 90 10.92 -14.53 1.63
C VAL A 90 10.30 -13.36 2.39
N VAL A 91 9.01 -13.07 2.20
CA VAL A 91 8.31 -12.01 2.93
C VAL A 91 8.28 -12.30 4.44
N GLY A 92 8.09 -13.55 4.84
CA GLY A 92 8.18 -14.00 6.23
C GLY A 92 9.54 -13.69 6.86
N MET A 93 10.63 -14.08 6.19
CA MET A 93 12.00 -13.80 6.64
C MET A 93 12.29 -12.30 6.74
N LEU A 94 11.89 -11.52 5.73
CA LEU A 94 12.02 -10.05 5.75
C LEU A 94 11.23 -9.43 6.92
N SER A 95 10.06 -9.98 7.23
CA SER A 95 9.24 -9.53 8.36
C SER A 95 9.89 -9.83 9.71
N ILE A 96 10.54 -11.00 9.86
CA ILE A 96 11.31 -11.35 11.06
C ILE A 96 12.47 -10.37 11.25
N VAL A 97 13.27 -10.14 10.20
CA VAL A 97 14.40 -9.21 10.25
C VAL A 97 13.92 -7.80 10.61
N MET A 98 12.83 -7.33 9.96
CA MET A 98 12.26 -6.01 10.26
C MET A 98 11.75 -5.91 11.69
N ALA A 99 11.04 -6.92 12.20
CA ALA A 99 10.53 -6.92 13.58
C ALA A 99 11.67 -6.81 14.60
N ILE A 100 12.72 -7.63 14.44
CA ILE A 100 13.91 -7.58 15.30
C ILE A 100 14.57 -6.20 15.20
N TRP A 101 14.77 -5.70 13.98
CA TRP A 101 15.47 -4.42 13.76
C TRP A 101 14.69 -3.25 14.33
N LEU A 102 13.37 -3.20 14.13
CA LEU A 102 12.52 -2.16 14.72
C LEU A 102 12.47 -2.26 16.25
N TYR A 103 12.41 -3.48 16.78
CA TYR A 103 12.43 -3.71 18.24
C TYR A 103 13.72 -3.18 18.85
N VAL A 104 14.88 -3.56 18.31
CA VAL A 104 16.19 -3.11 18.77
C VAL A 104 16.37 -1.60 18.59
N ALA A 105 15.97 -1.07 17.42
CA ALA A 105 16.18 0.34 17.08
C ALA A 105 15.31 1.33 17.88
N PHE A 106 14.15 0.91 18.38
CA PHE A 106 13.16 1.78 19.03
C PHE A 106 12.79 1.36 20.44
N THR A 107 13.59 0.51 21.08
CA THR A 107 13.53 0.21 22.53
C THR A 107 14.34 1.24 23.30
N ASP A 108 13.79 1.72 24.42
CA ASP A 108 14.52 2.56 25.37
C ASP A 108 15.42 1.68 26.24
N TRP A 109 16.65 1.48 25.78
CA TRP A 109 17.62 0.62 26.46
C TRP A 109 18.14 1.22 27.77
N LYS A 110 18.08 2.57 27.95
CA LYS A 110 18.46 3.19 29.22
C LYS A 110 17.53 2.74 30.34
N GLN A 111 16.23 2.77 30.09
CA GLN A 111 15.23 2.30 31.05
C GLN A 111 15.38 0.78 31.34
N VAL A 112 15.78 0.00 30.34
CA VAL A 112 16.03 -1.45 30.50
C VAL A 112 17.29 -1.69 31.33
N ASP A 113 18.37 -0.95 31.06
CA ASP A 113 19.63 -1.07 31.86
C ASP A 113 19.42 -0.66 33.32
N ASP A 114 18.65 0.40 33.57
CA ASP A 114 18.32 0.85 34.92
C ASP A 114 17.50 -0.19 35.71
N ALA A 115 16.62 -0.93 35.01
CA ALA A 115 15.80 -1.99 35.59
C ALA A 115 16.58 -3.33 35.79
N TYR A 116 17.62 -3.58 34.98
CA TYR A 116 18.36 -4.86 34.96
C TYR A 116 19.88 -4.64 34.85
N PRO A 117 20.57 -4.15 35.90
CA PRO A 117 22.00 -3.79 35.87
C PRO A 117 22.94 -4.96 35.58
N GLU A 118 22.49 -6.19 35.84
CA GLU A 118 23.29 -7.43 35.64
C GLU A 118 23.55 -7.77 34.16
N ARG A 119 22.85 -7.14 33.18
CA ARG A 119 22.94 -7.43 31.74
C ARG A 119 24.02 -6.64 30.99
N GLY A 120 24.96 -6.02 31.67
CA GLY A 120 25.85 -4.95 31.22
C GLY A 120 26.72 -5.16 29.97
N LYS A 121 26.94 -6.40 29.45
CA LYS A 121 27.75 -6.60 28.23
C LYS A 121 26.94 -6.68 26.95
N LEU A 122 25.77 -7.31 26.97
CA LEU A 122 24.90 -7.44 25.81
C LEU A 122 24.20 -6.11 25.50
N SER A 123 23.83 -5.35 26.55
CA SER A 123 23.22 -4.04 26.43
C SER A 123 24.16 -3.03 25.75
N LYS A 124 25.47 -3.06 26.04
CA LYS A 124 26.45 -2.16 25.39
C LYS A 124 26.57 -2.38 23.89
N LEU A 125 26.60 -3.64 23.44
CA LEU A 125 26.65 -3.98 22.01
C LEU A 125 25.37 -3.56 21.28
N VAL A 126 24.22 -3.84 21.88
CA VAL A 126 22.90 -3.48 21.35
C VAL A 126 22.69 -1.96 21.39
N ARG A 127 23.21 -1.28 22.43
CA ARG A 127 23.16 0.18 22.61
C ARG A 127 23.94 0.92 21.53
N SER A 128 25.14 0.43 21.13
CA SER A 128 25.90 1.01 20.02
C SER A 128 25.16 0.91 18.67
N ALA A 129 24.32 -0.12 18.50
CA ALA A 129 23.44 -0.27 17.36
C ALA A 129 22.13 0.53 17.47
N ALA A 130 21.70 0.84 18.69
CA ALA A 130 20.38 1.42 19.02
C ALA A 130 20.39 2.93 19.26
N LEU A 131 21.50 3.64 18.97
CA LEU A 131 21.66 5.08 19.23
C LEU A 131 20.52 5.90 18.64
N VAL A 132 19.34 5.90 19.24
CA VAL A 132 18.40 7.00 19.15
C VAL A 132 17.20 6.90 20.07
N HIS A 133 17.02 7.91 20.80
CA HIS A 133 15.94 8.18 21.71
C HIS A 133 14.93 9.13 21.05
N GLY A 134 13.87 8.64 20.55
CA GLY A 134 12.71 9.44 20.16
C GLY A 134 11.48 8.63 20.52
N LYS A 135 10.44 9.30 21.04
CA LYS A 135 9.15 8.71 21.47
C LYS A 135 8.37 7.96 20.35
N ARG A 136 9.10 7.21 19.48
CA ARG A 136 8.54 6.35 18.42
C ARG A 136 8.55 4.87 18.80
N THR A 137 8.42 4.59 20.08
CA THR A 137 8.38 3.22 20.62
C THR A 137 7.29 2.34 20.00
N TRP A 138 6.23 2.95 19.44
CA TRP A 138 5.19 2.24 18.71
C TRP A 138 5.71 1.45 17.49
N LEU A 139 6.84 1.88 16.86
CA LEU A 139 7.42 1.19 15.72
C LEU A 139 7.90 -0.23 16.05
N ARG A 140 8.37 -0.46 17.29
CA ARG A 140 8.72 -1.83 17.73
C ARG A 140 7.50 -2.75 17.73
N TRP A 141 6.35 -2.23 18.19
CA TRP A 141 5.10 -2.97 18.20
C TRP A 141 4.52 -3.12 16.80
N ALA A 142 4.69 -2.13 15.91
CA ALA A 142 4.33 -2.23 14.51
C ALA A 142 5.11 -3.36 13.80
N GLY A 143 6.41 -3.51 14.09
CA GLY A 143 7.20 -4.64 13.56
C GLY A 143 6.68 -6.00 14.03
N ILE A 144 6.36 -6.13 15.32
CA ILE A 144 5.78 -7.36 15.88
C ILE A 144 4.40 -7.63 15.28
N ALA A 145 3.52 -6.63 15.20
CA ALA A 145 2.20 -6.75 14.61
C ALA A 145 2.27 -7.17 13.14
N MET A 146 3.21 -6.62 12.37
CA MET A 146 3.46 -7.03 10.98
C MET A 146 3.86 -8.51 10.90
N LEU A 147 4.80 -8.96 11.75
CA LEU A 147 5.23 -10.35 11.77
C LEU A 147 4.07 -11.29 12.10
N LEU A 148 3.30 -10.97 13.14
CA LEU A 148 2.12 -11.77 13.52
C LEU A 148 1.09 -11.81 12.40
N TRP A 149 0.88 -10.70 11.71
CA TRP A 149 -0.05 -10.67 10.58
C TRP A 149 0.44 -11.50 9.40
N VAL A 150 1.73 -11.46 9.08
CA VAL A 150 2.32 -12.31 8.02
C VAL A 150 2.23 -13.78 8.39
N CYS A 151 2.42 -14.16 9.67
CA CYS A 151 2.19 -15.53 10.14
C CYS A 151 0.72 -15.96 9.97
N LEU A 152 -0.23 -15.09 10.37
CA LEU A 152 -1.66 -15.34 10.15
C LEU A 152 -1.99 -15.48 8.66
N GLN A 153 -1.39 -14.64 7.81
CA GLN A 153 -1.56 -14.70 6.35
C GLN A 153 -1.07 -16.04 5.78
N GLY A 154 0.09 -16.53 6.26
CA GLY A 154 0.59 -17.86 5.90
C GLY A 154 -0.38 -18.97 6.31
N ALA A 155 -0.90 -18.89 7.55
CA ALA A 155 -1.89 -19.85 8.05
C ALA A 155 -3.19 -19.84 7.23
N LEU A 156 -3.74 -18.67 6.91
CA LEU A 156 -4.91 -18.54 6.02
C LEU A 156 -4.64 -19.14 4.65
N GLY A 157 -3.41 -18.93 4.11
CA GLY A 157 -2.98 -19.51 2.84
C GLY A 157 -2.90 -21.04 2.86
N ALA A 158 -2.45 -21.64 3.95
CA ALA A 158 -2.39 -23.08 4.12
C ALA A 158 -3.79 -23.69 4.32
N LEU A 159 -4.54 -23.14 5.27
CA LEU A 159 -5.89 -23.65 5.62
C LEU A 159 -6.86 -23.58 4.42
N ARG A 160 -6.76 -22.56 3.54
CA ARG A 160 -7.63 -22.51 2.35
C ARG A 160 -7.42 -23.71 1.42
N VAL A 161 -6.21 -24.28 1.39
CA VAL A 161 -5.88 -25.48 0.59
C VAL A 161 -6.38 -26.71 1.30
N ASP A 162 -6.05 -26.89 2.57
CA ASP A 162 -6.42 -28.06 3.35
C ASP A 162 -7.95 -28.23 3.46
N GLU A 163 -8.68 -27.11 3.64
CA GLU A 163 -10.14 -27.07 3.77
C GLU A 163 -10.87 -26.88 2.42
N ILE A 164 -10.16 -26.71 1.32
CA ILE A 164 -10.70 -26.42 -0.03
C ILE A 164 -11.72 -25.25 0.04
N SER A 165 -11.41 -24.23 0.83
CA SER A 165 -12.36 -23.20 1.21
C SER A 165 -12.24 -21.93 0.37
N ILE A 166 -13.29 -21.61 -0.40
CA ILE A 166 -13.41 -20.34 -1.14
C ILE A 166 -13.44 -19.15 -0.16
N THR A 167 -14.09 -19.29 0.99
CA THR A 167 -14.18 -18.25 2.01
C THR A 167 -12.80 -17.90 2.58
N LEU A 168 -11.98 -18.91 2.90
CA LEU A 168 -10.61 -18.67 3.36
C LEU A 168 -9.74 -18.06 2.26
N ALA A 169 -9.90 -18.49 1.01
CA ALA A 169 -9.21 -17.90 -0.14
C ALA A 169 -9.56 -16.42 -0.32
N PHE A 170 -10.83 -16.06 -0.18
CA PHE A 170 -11.30 -14.68 -0.22
C PHE A 170 -10.67 -13.83 0.90
N PHE A 171 -10.70 -14.26 2.16
CA PHE A 171 -10.08 -13.54 3.27
C PHE A 171 -8.55 -13.47 3.16
N HIS A 172 -7.90 -14.52 2.66
CA HIS A 172 -6.47 -14.52 2.38
C HIS A 172 -6.11 -13.44 1.34
N GLY A 173 -6.87 -13.33 0.25
CA GLY A 173 -6.66 -12.31 -0.78
C GLY A 173 -6.80 -10.88 -0.27
N ILE A 174 -7.83 -10.59 0.54
CA ILE A 174 -8.08 -9.28 1.13
C ILE A 174 -7.01 -8.92 2.17
N SER A 175 -6.69 -9.86 3.06
CA SER A 175 -5.70 -9.66 4.13
C SER A 175 -4.30 -9.35 3.57
N GLY A 176 -3.92 -9.97 2.44
CA GLY A 176 -2.66 -9.67 1.75
C GLY A 176 -2.53 -8.21 1.32
N GLN A 177 -3.63 -7.59 0.86
CA GLN A 177 -3.65 -6.17 0.49
C GLN A 177 -3.42 -5.25 1.70
N MET A 178 -3.95 -5.61 2.85
CA MET A 178 -3.76 -4.84 4.09
C MET A 178 -2.32 -4.92 4.58
N ILE A 179 -1.64 -6.07 4.43
CA ILE A 179 -0.21 -6.22 4.72
C ILE A 179 0.63 -5.27 3.85
N LEU A 180 0.30 -5.16 2.56
CA LEU A 180 0.98 -4.21 1.66
C LEU A 180 0.83 -2.75 2.15
N CYS A 181 -0.38 -2.33 2.54
CA CYS A 181 -0.62 -1.00 3.13
C CYS A 181 0.16 -0.79 4.42
N PHE A 182 0.27 -1.82 5.24
CA PHE A 182 1.02 -1.73 6.49
C PHE A 182 2.54 -1.57 6.24
N TRP A 183 3.09 -2.23 5.21
CA TRP A 183 4.47 -1.97 4.77
C TRP A 183 4.65 -0.52 4.29
N VAL A 184 3.68 0.04 3.55
CA VAL A 184 3.70 1.46 3.16
C VAL A 184 3.74 2.37 4.39
N LEU A 185 2.94 2.06 5.42
CA LEU A 185 2.93 2.81 6.67
C LEU A 185 4.29 2.76 7.38
N ILE A 186 4.89 1.57 7.52
CA ILE A 186 6.22 1.40 8.12
C ILE A 186 7.27 2.19 7.32
N ALA A 187 7.30 2.04 5.99
CA ALA A 187 8.24 2.75 5.12
C ALA A 187 8.07 4.28 5.24
N ALA A 188 6.84 4.76 5.24
CA ALA A 188 6.54 6.17 5.42
C ALA A 188 6.99 6.68 6.80
N ALA A 189 6.73 5.92 7.87
CA ALA A 189 7.13 6.27 9.23
C ALA A 189 8.66 6.31 9.43
N LEU A 190 9.40 5.52 8.67
CA LEU A 190 10.87 5.52 8.65
C LEU A 190 11.44 6.60 7.74
N SER A 191 10.64 7.24 6.90
CA SER A 191 11.07 8.22 5.91
C SER A 191 11.58 9.51 6.55
N ARG A 192 12.51 10.19 5.85
CA ARG A 192 13.04 11.48 6.26
C ARG A 192 11.93 12.53 6.53
N PRO A 193 10.93 12.72 5.65
CA PRO A 193 9.85 13.68 5.92
C PRO A 193 9.04 13.40 7.19
N TRP A 194 8.87 12.13 7.55
CA TRP A 194 8.18 11.77 8.80
C TRP A 194 9.05 12.10 10.02
N VAL A 195 10.34 11.75 9.96
CA VAL A 195 11.28 12.02 11.05
C VAL A 195 11.40 13.52 11.31
N GLU A 196 11.61 14.32 10.26
CA GLU A 196 11.72 15.77 10.33
C GLU A 196 10.45 16.41 10.89
N ARG A 197 9.27 15.87 10.55
CA ARG A 197 8.02 16.36 11.09
C ARG A 197 7.85 16.11 12.59
N VAL A 198 8.26 14.93 13.09
CA VAL A 198 8.19 14.65 14.54
C VAL A 198 8.98 15.70 15.33
N ILE A 199 10.13 16.13 14.77
CA ILE A 199 10.93 17.24 15.34
C ILE A 199 10.12 18.54 15.36
N THR A 200 9.39 18.80 14.28
CA THR A 200 8.62 20.05 14.09
C THR A 200 7.33 20.12 14.89
N LEU A 201 6.63 18.99 15.08
CA LEU A 201 5.43 18.93 15.94
C LEU A 201 5.73 19.40 17.36
N ARG A 202 6.96 19.21 17.84
CA ARG A 202 7.43 19.77 19.10
C ARG A 202 7.48 21.31 19.08
N ALA A 203 7.60 21.94 17.92
CA ALA A 203 7.62 23.40 17.75
C ALA A 203 6.24 24.06 17.67
N LYS A 204 5.15 23.36 17.94
CA LYS A 204 3.75 23.86 18.04
C LYS A 204 3.25 24.69 16.85
N ARG A 205 3.60 24.36 15.61
CA ARG A 205 3.10 25.07 14.43
C ARG A 205 1.79 24.46 13.89
N PRO A 206 0.82 25.28 13.43
CA PRO A 206 -0.46 24.78 12.92
C PRO A 206 -0.35 24.02 11.60
N SER A 207 -1.23 23.03 11.41
CA SER A 207 -1.33 22.25 10.18
C SER A 207 -1.87 23.10 9.03
N THR A 208 -1.24 23.05 7.85
CA THR A 208 -1.72 23.73 6.63
C THR A 208 -2.67 22.84 5.80
N SER A 209 -2.74 21.55 6.06
CA SER A 209 -3.67 20.65 5.37
C SER A 209 -5.07 20.75 5.99
N PRO A 210 -6.13 21.06 5.20
CA PRO A 210 -7.50 21.17 5.71
C PRO A 210 -7.96 19.84 6.34
N ARG A 211 -8.76 19.91 7.41
CA ARG A 211 -9.30 18.71 8.08
C ARG A 211 -10.14 17.85 7.15
N TRP A 212 -10.99 18.49 6.32
CA TRP A 212 -11.85 17.78 5.38
C TRP A 212 -11.04 17.00 4.34
N LEU A 213 -9.89 17.51 3.86
CA LEU A 213 -9.03 16.83 2.90
C LEU A 213 -8.38 15.58 3.50
N ARG A 214 -7.98 15.66 4.77
CA ARG A 214 -7.46 14.51 5.51
C ARG A 214 -8.53 13.42 5.68
N PHE A 215 -9.75 13.82 6.06
CA PHE A 215 -10.89 12.90 6.14
C PHE A 215 -11.20 12.28 4.77
N PHE A 216 -11.26 13.10 3.71
CA PHE A 216 -11.54 12.63 2.36
C PHE A 216 -10.50 11.63 1.86
N SER A 217 -9.20 11.85 2.16
CA SER A 217 -8.15 10.89 1.79
C SER A 217 -8.29 9.54 2.48
N ILE A 218 -8.73 9.51 3.74
CA ILE A 218 -9.02 8.26 4.46
C ILE A 218 -10.30 7.61 3.93
N ALA A 219 -11.35 8.40 3.66
CA ALA A 219 -12.59 7.89 3.08
C ALA A 219 -12.37 7.21 1.72
N LEU A 220 -11.55 7.84 0.85
CA LEU A 220 -11.17 7.24 -0.43
C LEU A 220 -10.36 5.95 -0.24
N LEU A 221 -9.45 5.91 0.74
CA LEU A 221 -8.67 4.71 1.05
C LEU A 221 -9.57 3.55 1.49
N VAL A 222 -10.54 3.81 2.37
CA VAL A 222 -11.54 2.82 2.79
C VAL A 222 -12.40 2.37 1.59
N ALA A 223 -12.83 3.32 0.76
CA ALA A 223 -13.62 3.03 -0.43
C ALA A 223 -12.85 2.20 -1.48
N LEU A 224 -11.54 2.43 -1.64
CA LEU A 224 -10.65 1.58 -2.45
C LEU A 224 -10.54 0.17 -1.87
N PHE A 225 -10.47 0.04 -0.55
CA PHE A 225 -10.44 -1.27 0.09
C PHE A 225 -11.76 -2.03 -0.14
N VAL A 226 -12.91 -1.35 -0.09
CA VAL A 226 -14.20 -1.94 -0.47
C VAL A 226 -14.20 -2.39 -1.93
N GLN A 227 -13.63 -1.61 -2.85
CA GLN A 227 -13.50 -1.99 -4.27
C GLN A 227 -12.68 -3.27 -4.45
N LEU A 228 -11.54 -3.38 -3.76
CA LEU A 228 -10.72 -4.59 -3.80
C LEU A 228 -11.46 -5.80 -3.23
N THR A 229 -12.25 -5.60 -2.19
CA THR A 229 -13.12 -6.64 -1.62
C THR A 229 -14.18 -7.09 -2.61
N LEU A 230 -14.86 -6.16 -3.30
CA LEU A 230 -15.80 -6.47 -4.38
C LEU A 230 -15.11 -7.22 -5.53
N GLY A 231 -13.90 -6.77 -5.95
CA GLY A 231 -13.13 -7.45 -6.99
C GLY A 231 -12.70 -8.85 -6.59
N ALA A 232 -12.30 -9.05 -5.34
CA ALA A 232 -12.01 -10.38 -4.79
C ALA A 232 -13.26 -11.27 -4.80
N ALA A 233 -14.43 -10.72 -4.45
CA ALA A 233 -15.69 -11.45 -4.53
C ALA A 233 -16.04 -11.83 -5.97
N VAL A 234 -15.95 -10.89 -6.93
CA VAL A 234 -16.15 -11.17 -8.36
C VAL A 234 -15.29 -12.34 -8.81
N ARG A 235 -14.01 -12.35 -8.41
CA ARG A 235 -13.06 -13.38 -8.81
C ARG A 235 -13.32 -14.73 -8.14
N HIS A 236 -13.46 -14.78 -6.81
CA HIS A 236 -13.60 -16.03 -6.07
C HIS A 236 -14.96 -16.71 -6.30
N TYR A 237 -16.01 -15.93 -6.53
CA TYR A 237 -17.33 -16.47 -6.85
C TYR A 237 -17.58 -16.67 -8.35
N LYS A 238 -16.52 -16.53 -9.19
CA LYS A 238 -16.61 -16.70 -10.65
C LYS A 238 -17.73 -15.86 -11.26
N ALA A 239 -17.81 -14.59 -10.88
CA ALA A 239 -18.75 -13.61 -11.43
C ALA A 239 -18.10 -12.72 -12.52
N ASP A 240 -16.84 -12.95 -12.84
CA ASP A 240 -16.03 -12.19 -13.78
C ASP A 240 -16.52 -12.29 -15.25
N LYS A 241 -17.22 -13.37 -15.59
CA LYS A 241 -17.85 -13.56 -16.91
C LYS A 241 -19.36 -13.35 -16.90
N ALA A 242 -19.94 -12.84 -15.81
CA ALA A 242 -21.40 -12.69 -15.68
C ALA A 242 -21.97 -11.57 -16.54
N ILE A 243 -21.17 -10.58 -16.95
CA ILE A 243 -21.53 -9.53 -17.93
C ILE A 243 -20.44 -9.53 -19.00
N PRO A 244 -20.74 -9.94 -20.23
CA PRO A 244 -19.72 -10.19 -21.26
C PRO A 244 -19.15 -8.92 -21.90
N ASP A 245 -19.92 -7.83 -21.92
CA ASP A 245 -19.61 -6.60 -22.64
C ASP A 245 -19.16 -5.44 -21.74
N PHE A 246 -18.52 -4.43 -22.34
CA PHE A 246 -18.09 -3.21 -21.68
C PHE A 246 -18.16 -2.03 -22.69
N PRO A 247 -18.66 -0.86 -22.32
CA PRO A 247 -19.19 -0.44 -21.00
C PRO A 247 -20.63 -0.89 -20.72
N ALA A 248 -21.29 -1.53 -21.67
CA ALA A 248 -22.68 -1.97 -21.58
C ALA A 248 -22.85 -3.25 -20.72
N HIS A 249 -24.09 -3.72 -20.62
CA HIS A 249 -24.51 -4.87 -19.85
C HIS A 249 -25.51 -5.66 -20.70
N TYR A 250 -25.04 -6.63 -21.47
CA TYR A 250 -25.82 -7.32 -22.51
C TYR A 250 -26.39 -6.33 -23.55
N GLY A 251 -25.55 -5.40 -24.03
CA GLY A 251 -25.96 -4.34 -24.96
C GLY A 251 -26.79 -3.21 -24.34
N GLN A 252 -27.14 -3.28 -23.05
CA GLN A 252 -28.00 -2.32 -22.36
C GLN A 252 -27.20 -1.40 -21.44
N LEU A 253 -27.76 -0.22 -21.10
CA LEU A 253 -27.15 0.72 -20.18
C LEU A 253 -27.18 0.20 -18.72
N LEU A 254 -28.25 -0.48 -18.32
CA LEU A 254 -28.40 -1.08 -17.00
C LEU A 254 -28.51 -2.60 -17.15
N PRO A 255 -28.00 -3.38 -16.17
CA PRO A 255 -28.12 -4.81 -16.22
C PRO A 255 -29.57 -5.26 -16.00
N PRO A 256 -29.94 -6.48 -16.44
CA PRO A 256 -31.22 -7.09 -16.09
C PRO A 256 -31.44 -7.13 -14.57
N MET A 257 -32.68 -6.86 -14.14
CA MET A 257 -33.06 -6.76 -12.71
C MET A 257 -33.84 -7.98 -12.18
N SER A 258 -34.21 -8.91 -13.07
CA SER A 258 -34.82 -10.19 -12.72
C SER A 258 -34.13 -11.34 -13.45
N GLN A 259 -34.30 -12.58 -12.96
CA GLN A 259 -33.70 -13.73 -13.62
C GLN A 259 -34.32 -13.96 -15.01
N ASP A 260 -35.62 -13.76 -15.18
CA ASP A 260 -36.26 -13.90 -16.48
C ASP A 260 -35.76 -12.89 -17.50
N ALA A 261 -35.62 -11.62 -17.10
CA ALA A 261 -35.04 -10.59 -17.95
C ALA A 261 -33.56 -10.88 -18.29
N LEU A 262 -32.81 -11.48 -17.36
CA LEU A 262 -31.45 -11.94 -17.62
C LEU A 262 -31.41 -13.11 -18.59
N ASP A 263 -32.30 -14.09 -18.44
CA ASP A 263 -32.34 -15.25 -19.32
C ASP A 263 -32.63 -14.81 -20.79
N GLU A 264 -33.53 -13.83 -20.97
CA GLU A 264 -33.82 -13.25 -22.28
C GLU A 264 -32.64 -12.41 -22.82
N ALA A 265 -32.04 -11.53 -22.01
CA ALA A 265 -30.89 -10.71 -22.40
C ALA A 265 -29.65 -11.56 -22.73
N TYR A 266 -29.41 -12.61 -21.96
CA TYR A 266 -28.35 -13.59 -22.22
C TYR A 266 -28.53 -14.26 -23.58
N LEU A 267 -29.73 -14.75 -23.86
CA LEU A 267 -30.02 -15.39 -25.12
C LEU A 267 -29.90 -14.42 -26.31
N ALA A 268 -30.48 -13.21 -26.20
CA ALA A 268 -30.43 -12.21 -27.26
C ALA A 268 -28.99 -11.81 -27.58
N TYR A 269 -28.15 -11.58 -26.56
CA TYR A 269 -26.75 -11.20 -26.72
C TYR A 269 -25.95 -12.27 -27.46
N HIS A 270 -26.04 -13.54 -27.01
CA HIS A 270 -25.28 -14.61 -27.62
C HIS A 270 -25.84 -15.06 -28.99
N ALA A 271 -27.14 -14.88 -29.26
CA ALA A 271 -27.71 -15.07 -30.57
C ALA A 271 -27.16 -14.07 -31.58
N GLU A 272 -27.14 -12.78 -31.23
CA GLU A 272 -26.57 -11.69 -32.04
C GLU A 272 -25.07 -11.97 -32.34
N GLU A 273 -24.30 -12.35 -31.33
CA GLU A 273 -22.88 -12.68 -31.47
C GLU A 273 -22.63 -13.87 -32.42
N ALA A 274 -23.56 -14.82 -32.43
CA ALA A 274 -23.57 -15.95 -33.35
C ALA A 274 -24.16 -15.66 -34.72
N GLY A 275 -24.69 -14.47 -34.96
CA GLY A 275 -25.37 -14.07 -36.21
C GLY A 275 -26.74 -14.75 -36.38
N LEU A 276 -27.39 -15.16 -35.30
CA LEU A 276 -28.70 -15.80 -35.28
C LEU A 276 -29.78 -14.81 -34.84
N THR A 277 -31.00 -15.02 -35.29
CA THR A 277 -32.18 -14.36 -34.72
C THR A 277 -32.51 -15.00 -33.34
N LEU A 278 -33.24 -14.26 -32.52
CA LEU A 278 -33.72 -14.77 -31.23
C LEU A 278 -34.61 -16.01 -31.39
N GLU A 279 -35.43 -16.05 -32.46
CA GLU A 279 -36.29 -17.18 -32.79
C GLU A 279 -35.48 -18.42 -33.17
N GLU A 280 -34.41 -18.27 -33.96
CA GLU A 280 -33.51 -19.34 -34.33
C GLU A 280 -32.75 -19.90 -33.13
N ALA A 281 -32.32 -19.02 -32.23
CA ALA A 281 -31.67 -19.42 -31.00
C ALA A 281 -32.60 -20.20 -30.05
N HIS A 282 -33.86 -19.77 -29.90
CA HIS A 282 -34.87 -20.50 -29.18
C HIS A 282 -35.17 -21.88 -29.81
N ALA A 283 -35.36 -21.92 -31.15
CA ALA A 283 -35.59 -23.16 -31.87
C ALA A 283 -34.43 -24.15 -31.77
N GLY A 284 -33.17 -23.60 -31.67
CA GLY A 284 -31.94 -24.36 -31.41
C GLY A 284 -31.77 -24.82 -29.97
N GLY A 285 -32.69 -24.49 -29.05
CA GLY A 285 -32.63 -24.88 -27.64
C GLY A 285 -31.65 -24.09 -26.80
N TRP A 286 -31.21 -22.92 -27.27
CA TRP A 286 -30.32 -22.03 -26.51
C TRP A 286 -31.05 -21.41 -25.32
N SER A 287 -30.41 -21.34 -24.19
CA SER A 287 -30.95 -20.72 -22.98
C SER A 287 -29.85 -20.48 -21.96
N ASN A 288 -30.13 -19.61 -20.98
CA ASN A 288 -29.28 -19.47 -19.78
C ASN A 288 -29.47 -20.65 -18.81
N ARG A 289 -29.69 -21.86 -19.36
CA ARG A 289 -29.90 -23.08 -18.59
C ARG A 289 -29.02 -24.21 -19.13
N GLY A 290 -28.31 -24.89 -18.22
CA GLY A 290 -27.44 -25.99 -18.59
C GLY A 290 -28.22 -27.21 -19.15
N PRO A 291 -27.61 -27.96 -20.08
CA PRO A 291 -28.27 -29.01 -20.86
C PRO A 291 -28.65 -30.24 -20.01
N ARG A 292 -28.05 -30.45 -18.85
CA ARG A 292 -28.24 -31.69 -18.06
C ARG A 292 -29.27 -31.60 -16.98
N ASN A 293 -29.42 -30.45 -16.28
CA ASN A 293 -30.30 -30.31 -15.12
C ASN A 293 -31.13 -29.01 -15.13
N GLY A 294 -31.13 -28.23 -16.20
CA GLY A 294 -31.75 -26.90 -16.22
C GLY A 294 -31.11 -25.93 -15.22
N GLU A 295 -29.89 -26.19 -14.78
CA GLU A 295 -29.14 -25.32 -13.89
C GLU A 295 -28.88 -23.95 -14.54
N ILE A 296 -29.07 -22.88 -13.79
CA ILE A 296 -28.83 -21.52 -14.28
C ILE A 296 -27.34 -21.34 -14.52
N ILE A 297 -26.93 -21.04 -15.77
CA ILE A 297 -25.53 -20.81 -16.17
C ILE A 297 -25.01 -19.53 -15.53
N VAL A 298 -25.77 -18.42 -15.71
CA VAL A 298 -25.45 -17.12 -15.12
C VAL A 298 -26.58 -16.73 -14.15
N PRO A 299 -26.41 -16.88 -12.85
CA PRO A 299 -27.40 -16.44 -11.87
C PRO A 299 -27.35 -14.91 -11.69
N LEU A 300 -28.50 -14.29 -11.48
CA LEU A 300 -28.69 -12.84 -11.39
C LEU A 300 -27.75 -12.16 -10.36
N TRP A 301 -27.49 -12.80 -9.22
CA TRP A 301 -26.62 -12.23 -8.19
C TRP A 301 -25.19 -12.01 -8.67
N LYS A 302 -24.65 -12.83 -9.60
CA LYS A 302 -23.32 -12.64 -10.19
C LYS A 302 -23.28 -11.40 -11.07
N VAL A 303 -24.35 -11.16 -11.86
CA VAL A 303 -24.50 -9.95 -12.68
C VAL A 303 -24.53 -8.71 -11.77
N HIS A 304 -25.32 -8.74 -10.69
CA HIS A 304 -25.37 -7.63 -9.74
C HIS A 304 -24.06 -7.40 -9.00
N LEU A 305 -23.32 -8.46 -8.65
CA LEU A 305 -22.01 -8.34 -8.02
C LEU A 305 -21.00 -7.67 -8.97
N GLN A 306 -20.92 -8.11 -10.23
CA GLN A 306 -20.03 -7.52 -11.22
C GLN A 306 -20.45 -6.07 -11.55
N PHE A 307 -21.73 -5.79 -11.64
CA PHE A 307 -22.26 -4.43 -11.84
C PHE A 307 -21.90 -3.51 -10.67
N ALA A 308 -22.10 -3.96 -9.42
CA ALA A 308 -21.72 -3.21 -8.23
C ALA A 308 -20.20 -2.88 -8.23
N HIS A 309 -19.35 -3.83 -8.62
CA HIS A 309 -17.92 -3.61 -8.77
C HIS A 309 -17.60 -2.54 -9.81
N ARG A 310 -18.28 -2.52 -10.97
CA ARG A 310 -18.11 -1.52 -12.04
C ARG A 310 -18.55 -0.12 -11.60
N ILE A 311 -19.75 0.01 -11.03
CA ILE A 311 -20.30 1.31 -10.58
C ILE A 311 -19.43 1.89 -9.46
N TRP A 312 -18.97 1.06 -8.52
CA TRP A 312 -18.09 1.50 -7.48
C TRP A 312 -16.73 1.99 -8.02
N ALA A 313 -16.21 1.33 -9.08
CA ALA A 313 -14.97 1.75 -9.75
C ALA A 313 -15.11 3.14 -10.39
N TYR A 314 -16.23 3.45 -11.06
CA TYR A 314 -16.48 4.78 -11.62
C TYR A 314 -16.59 5.85 -10.52
N THR A 315 -17.26 5.54 -9.41
CA THR A 315 -17.37 6.43 -8.25
C THR A 315 -15.96 6.74 -7.69
N LEU A 316 -15.12 5.72 -7.59
CA LEU A 316 -13.74 5.86 -7.11
C LEU A 316 -12.84 6.64 -8.08
N LEU A 317 -13.03 6.48 -9.37
CA LEU A 317 -12.31 7.27 -10.38
C LEU A 317 -12.60 8.77 -10.19
N VAL A 318 -13.88 9.14 -10.07
CA VAL A 318 -14.29 10.52 -9.82
C VAL A 318 -13.74 11.01 -8.47
N GLY A 319 -13.87 10.21 -7.41
CA GLY A 319 -13.34 10.51 -6.08
C GLY A 319 -11.81 10.68 -6.08
N GLY A 320 -11.09 9.81 -6.78
CA GLY A 320 -9.64 9.85 -6.92
C GLY A 320 -9.15 11.10 -7.66
N ILE A 321 -9.76 11.43 -8.80
CA ILE A 321 -9.48 12.66 -9.55
C ILE A 321 -9.75 13.89 -8.67
N THR A 322 -10.88 13.91 -7.97
CA THR A 322 -11.23 14.99 -7.02
C THR A 322 -10.22 15.12 -5.91
N LEU A 323 -9.77 14.00 -5.32
CA LEU A 323 -8.72 14.01 -4.29
C LEU A 323 -7.40 14.60 -4.83
N VAL A 324 -6.97 14.18 -6.02
CA VAL A 324 -5.74 14.71 -6.64
C VAL A 324 -5.85 16.21 -6.87
N ILE A 325 -6.91 16.68 -7.51
CA ILE A 325 -7.13 18.10 -7.81
C ILE A 325 -7.16 18.93 -6.52
N THR A 326 -7.95 18.50 -5.54
CA THR A 326 -8.11 19.24 -4.28
C THR A 326 -6.82 19.23 -3.45
N THR A 327 -6.08 18.13 -3.45
CA THR A 327 -4.77 18.05 -2.80
C THR A 327 -3.77 19.00 -3.46
N MET A 328 -3.72 19.01 -4.80
CA MET A 328 -2.83 19.90 -5.56
C MET A 328 -3.19 21.37 -5.35
N ARG A 329 -4.44 21.72 -5.08
CA ARG A 329 -4.88 23.11 -4.82
C ARG A 329 -4.66 23.52 -3.35
N SER A 330 -4.93 22.63 -2.40
CA SER A 330 -5.04 22.96 -0.97
C SER A 330 -3.76 22.79 -0.17
N VAL A 331 -2.82 21.93 -0.63
CA VAL A 331 -1.56 21.67 0.10
C VAL A 331 -0.45 22.55 -0.46
N ALA A 332 0.18 23.35 0.42
CA ALA A 332 1.23 24.29 0.01
C ALA A 332 2.54 23.59 -0.38
N ASP A 333 2.96 22.56 0.38
CA ASP A 333 4.20 21.82 0.09
C ASP A 333 4.00 20.78 -1.01
N LYS A 334 4.20 21.23 -2.25
CA LYS A 334 4.06 20.39 -3.44
C LYS A 334 5.08 19.25 -3.51
N ARG A 335 6.26 19.38 -2.90
CA ARG A 335 7.33 18.38 -2.98
C ARG A 335 6.92 17.04 -2.36
N LEU A 336 6.06 17.08 -1.35
CA LEU A 336 5.60 15.88 -0.66
C LEU A 336 4.46 15.17 -1.38
N ILE A 337 3.66 15.88 -2.19
CA ILE A 337 2.38 15.38 -2.69
C ILE A 337 2.35 15.15 -4.21
N VAL A 338 3.18 15.85 -5.01
CA VAL A 338 3.10 15.75 -6.48
C VAL A 338 3.31 14.32 -6.95
N THR A 339 4.39 13.67 -6.51
CA THR A 339 4.70 12.30 -6.96
C THR A 339 3.58 11.32 -6.61
N PRO A 340 3.15 11.15 -5.34
CA PRO A 340 2.10 10.19 -5.05
C PRO A 340 0.74 10.54 -5.68
N ALA A 341 0.43 11.83 -5.86
CA ALA A 341 -0.82 12.26 -6.50
C ALA A 341 -0.84 11.93 -7.99
N MET A 342 0.25 12.23 -8.71
CA MET A 342 0.34 11.92 -10.14
C MET A 342 0.44 10.41 -10.39
N THR A 343 1.15 9.67 -9.54
CA THR A 343 1.17 8.20 -9.59
C THR A 343 -0.23 7.63 -9.37
N LEU A 344 -0.97 8.14 -8.39
CA LEU A 344 -2.35 7.72 -8.13
C LEU A 344 -3.25 7.92 -9.35
N LEU A 345 -3.17 9.10 -9.99
CA LEU A 345 -3.95 9.41 -11.19
C LEU A 345 -3.60 8.46 -12.34
N ALA A 346 -2.32 8.25 -12.60
CA ALA A 346 -1.87 7.34 -13.66
C ALA A 346 -2.35 5.89 -13.41
N LEU A 347 -2.28 5.44 -12.14
CA LEU A 347 -2.76 4.12 -11.75
C LEU A 347 -4.28 3.99 -11.88
N PHE A 348 -5.07 5.04 -11.62
CA PHE A 348 -6.52 5.00 -11.86
C PHE A 348 -6.85 4.80 -13.34
N VAL A 349 -6.17 5.53 -14.23
CA VAL A 349 -6.36 5.35 -15.68
C VAL A 349 -5.99 3.94 -16.09
N LEU A 350 -4.82 3.45 -15.67
CA LEU A 350 -4.36 2.10 -15.99
C LEU A 350 -5.31 1.03 -15.43
N GLN A 351 -5.81 1.21 -14.20
CA GLN A 351 -6.71 0.26 -13.54
C GLN A 351 -8.04 0.11 -14.29
N VAL A 352 -8.64 1.23 -14.69
CA VAL A 352 -9.89 1.20 -15.48
C VAL A 352 -9.66 0.55 -16.84
N SER A 353 -8.57 0.90 -17.52
CA SER A 353 -8.21 0.31 -18.80
C SER A 353 -8.00 -1.21 -18.72
N LEU A 354 -7.25 -1.66 -17.71
CA LEU A 354 -7.04 -3.10 -17.48
C LEU A 354 -8.34 -3.83 -17.11
N GLY A 355 -9.23 -3.18 -16.35
CA GLY A 355 -10.54 -3.73 -16.02
C GLY A 355 -11.41 -3.91 -17.27
N ALA A 356 -11.43 -2.92 -18.17
CA ALA A 356 -12.12 -3.01 -19.44
C ALA A 356 -11.56 -4.12 -20.33
N ILE A 357 -10.22 -4.17 -20.48
CA ILE A 357 -9.54 -5.23 -21.24
C ILE A 357 -9.86 -6.61 -20.67
N THR A 358 -9.83 -6.79 -19.34
CA THR A 358 -10.15 -8.07 -18.70
C THR A 358 -11.56 -8.57 -19.08
N VAL A 359 -12.55 -7.67 -19.16
CA VAL A 359 -13.90 -8.04 -19.61
C VAL A 359 -13.91 -8.38 -21.10
N MET A 360 -13.36 -7.48 -21.95
CA MET A 360 -13.37 -7.62 -23.41
C MET A 360 -12.57 -8.82 -23.94
N THR A 361 -11.64 -9.35 -23.12
CA THR A 361 -10.82 -10.53 -23.46
C THR A 361 -11.30 -11.80 -22.73
N GLU A 362 -12.54 -11.79 -22.21
CA GLU A 362 -13.11 -12.92 -21.46
C GLU A 362 -12.22 -13.42 -20.30
N THR A 363 -11.59 -12.47 -19.60
CA THR A 363 -10.67 -12.72 -18.47
C THR A 363 -9.33 -13.32 -18.87
N ASP A 364 -8.69 -12.74 -19.92
CA ASP A 364 -7.29 -13.09 -20.24
C ASP A 364 -6.42 -13.07 -18.97
N ILE A 365 -5.59 -14.11 -18.83
CA ILE A 365 -4.78 -14.33 -17.62
C ILE A 365 -3.86 -13.15 -17.32
N PHE A 366 -3.22 -12.58 -18.34
CA PHE A 366 -2.29 -11.46 -18.17
C PHE A 366 -3.06 -10.19 -17.76
N ALA A 367 -4.16 -9.87 -18.46
CA ALA A 367 -4.99 -8.71 -18.17
C ALA A 367 -5.58 -8.78 -16.75
N ALA A 368 -6.12 -9.93 -16.36
CA ALA A 368 -6.69 -10.15 -15.03
C ALA A 368 -5.63 -10.05 -13.92
N THR A 369 -4.44 -10.62 -14.13
CA THR A 369 -3.32 -10.55 -13.20
C THR A 369 -2.82 -9.13 -13.04
N MET A 370 -2.64 -8.39 -14.14
CA MET A 370 -2.20 -7.00 -14.11
C MET A 370 -3.24 -6.07 -13.52
N HIS A 371 -4.53 -6.30 -13.77
CA HIS A 371 -5.62 -5.56 -13.13
C HIS A 371 -5.58 -5.71 -11.61
N GLN A 372 -5.40 -6.93 -11.10
CA GLN A 372 -5.31 -7.21 -9.67
C GLN A 372 -4.04 -6.58 -9.05
N ALA A 373 -2.87 -6.72 -9.70
CA ALA A 373 -1.62 -6.15 -9.22
C ALA A 373 -1.65 -4.61 -9.22
N THR A 374 -2.23 -3.99 -10.27
CA THR A 374 -2.40 -2.53 -10.35
C THR A 374 -3.35 -2.02 -9.27
N GLY A 375 -4.41 -2.77 -8.95
CA GLY A 375 -5.31 -2.47 -7.82
C GLY A 375 -4.58 -2.42 -6.49
N ALA A 376 -3.66 -3.35 -6.25
CA ALA A 376 -2.80 -3.35 -5.07
C ALA A 376 -1.88 -2.12 -5.02
N LEU A 377 -1.26 -1.74 -6.15
CA LEU A 377 -0.44 -0.52 -6.24
C LEU A 377 -1.28 0.74 -6.04
N LEU A 378 -2.50 0.77 -6.55
CA LEU A 378 -3.43 1.88 -6.38
C LEU A 378 -3.74 2.10 -4.89
N LEU A 379 -4.07 1.03 -4.16
CA LEU A 379 -4.31 1.07 -2.73
C LEU A 379 -3.06 1.50 -1.94
N ALA A 380 -1.90 0.95 -2.27
CA ALA A 380 -0.61 1.31 -1.66
C ALA A 380 -0.27 2.79 -1.89
N THR A 381 -0.49 3.30 -3.13
CA THR A 381 -0.25 4.69 -3.49
C THR A 381 -1.23 5.65 -2.82
N ALA A 382 -2.51 5.27 -2.71
CA ALA A 382 -3.51 6.03 -1.96
C ALA A 382 -3.16 6.10 -0.47
N THR A 383 -2.67 5.01 0.11
CA THR A 383 -2.14 4.98 1.48
C THR A 383 -0.97 5.96 1.63
N TRP A 384 -0.02 5.91 0.71
CA TRP A 384 1.13 6.83 0.71
C TRP A 384 0.70 8.29 0.57
N LEU A 385 -0.20 8.61 -0.38
CA LEU A 385 -0.72 9.97 -0.56
C LEU A 385 -1.47 10.45 0.70
N SER A 386 -2.32 9.62 1.30
CA SER A 386 -3.04 9.95 2.54
C SER A 386 -2.07 10.31 3.67
N ILE A 387 -1.03 9.51 3.87
CA ILE A 387 0.04 9.79 4.84
C ILE A 387 0.69 11.16 4.53
N ARG A 388 1.01 11.43 3.25
CA ARG A 388 1.63 12.71 2.86
C ARG A 388 0.71 13.92 3.08
N ILE A 389 -0.59 13.80 2.82
CA ILE A 389 -1.59 14.83 3.13
C ILE A 389 -1.60 15.14 4.63
N HIS A 390 -1.54 14.11 5.48
CA HIS A 390 -1.47 14.27 6.93
C HIS A 390 -0.15 14.89 7.39
N LEU A 391 0.95 14.52 6.74
CA LEU A 391 2.28 15.07 7.01
C LEU A 391 2.43 16.51 6.51
N ALA A 392 1.91 16.86 5.35
CA ALA A 392 2.04 18.18 4.74
C ALA A 392 1.38 19.34 5.55
N GLY A 393 0.67 18.99 6.61
CA GLY A 393 0.00 19.93 7.47
C GLY A 393 0.91 20.87 8.28
N HIS A 394 2.24 20.88 8.07
CA HIS A 394 3.16 21.75 8.82
C HIS A 394 4.17 22.46 7.91
N PRO A 395 4.21 23.81 7.93
CA PRO A 395 5.13 24.59 7.12
C PRO A 395 6.47 24.74 7.83
N VAL A 396 7.43 23.84 7.65
CA VAL A 396 8.70 23.99 8.39
C VAL A 396 9.97 23.84 7.56
N LEU A 397 9.92 23.30 6.38
CA LEU A 397 11.16 23.06 5.64
C LEU A 397 11.60 24.21 4.74
N ALA A 398 10.87 25.32 4.66
CA ALA A 398 11.29 26.47 3.86
C ALA A 398 12.29 27.38 4.58
N ASP A 399 12.21 27.52 5.90
CA ASP A 399 12.99 28.52 6.65
C ASP A 399 14.22 27.95 7.39
N GLY A 400 14.33 26.64 7.53
CA GLY A 400 15.43 26.01 8.28
C GLY A 400 16.74 25.84 7.52
N ILE A 401 16.75 26.05 6.19
CA ILE A 401 17.96 25.96 5.36
C ILE A 401 18.48 27.36 4.97
N ALA A 402 17.70 28.37 5.15
CA ALA A 402 18.09 29.75 4.81
C ALA A 402 18.23 30.60 6.06
N LYS A 403 19.26 30.40 6.82
CA LYS A 403 20.01 31.39 7.61
C LYS A 403 20.96 30.65 8.55
N THR A 404 22.06 30.15 8.00
CA THR A 404 23.32 30.24 8.74
C THR A 404 23.42 31.69 9.13
N PRO A 405 23.57 32.06 10.39
CA PRO A 405 23.86 33.43 10.74
C PRO A 405 25.13 33.79 10.00
N THR A 406 25.02 34.71 9.07
CA THR A 406 26.21 35.42 8.57
C THR A 406 26.97 35.83 9.80
N GLN A 407 28.18 35.29 9.97
CA GLN A 407 29.11 35.80 10.98
C GLN A 407 29.04 37.33 10.94
N PRO A 408 29.01 38.04 12.10
CA PRO A 408 29.14 39.46 12.09
C PRO A 408 30.40 39.80 11.31
N GLN A 409 30.25 40.55 10.23
CA GLN A 409 31.39 41.12 9.52
C GLN A 409 32.28 41.79 10.58
N ALA A 410 33.47 41.27 10.74
CA ALA A 410 34.50 41.90 11.54
C ALA A 410 34.61 43.37 11.11
N ALA A 411 34.31 44.27 12.03
CA ALA A 411 34.39 45.68 11.78
C ALA A 411 35.80 46.00 11.25
N ASP A 412 35.83 46.56 10.05
CA ASP A 412 37.05 47.05 9.42
C ASP A 412 37.68 48.17 10.27
N THR A 413 38.62 47.81 11.14
CA THR A 413 39.35 48.70 12.03
C THR A 413 40.45 49.47 11.34
N ARG A 414 40.42 49.67 10.00
CA ARG A 414 41.36 50.48 9.25
C ARG A 414 40.79 51.86 8.91
N LYS A 415 40.33 52.62 9.89
CA LYS A 415 40.25 54.07 9.79
C LYS A 415 41.27 54.67 10.76
N THR A 416 42.48 54.94 10.24
CA THR A 416 43.48 55.82 10.87
C THR A 416 42.89 57.21 11.11
N PRO A 417 43.04 57.82 12.29
CA PRO A 417 42.64 59.23 12.52
C PRO A 417 43.51 60.16 11.71
N LYS A 418 42.93 61.03 10.88
CA LYS A 418 43.60 62.17 10.29
C LYS A 418 44.09 63.12 11.38
N ALA A 419 45.39 63.39 11.45
CA ALA A 419 46.01 64.37 12.29
C ALA A 419 45.47 65.77 11.96
N THR A 420 45.01 66.47 12.96
CA THR A 420 44.62 67.90 12.91
C THR A 420 45.92 68.73 12.91
N PRO A 421 46.14 69.76 12.00
CA PRO A 421 47.28 70.64 12.06
C PRO A 421 47.16 71.61 13.22
N LEU A 422 48.23 71.75 14.00
CA LEU A 422 48.47 72.79 14.99
C LEU A 422 48.61 74.18 14.34
N ALA A 423 47.84 75.15 14.87
CA ALA A 423 47.97 76.55 14.50
C ALA A 423 49.28 77.15 15.01
N PRO A 424 49.89 78.12 14.29
CA PRO A 424 51.14 78.77 14.71
C PRO A 424 50.89 79.81 15.81
N THR A 425 51.64 79.73 16.88
CA THR A 425 51.74 80.77 17.91
C THR A 425 52.65 81.87 17.43
N THR A 426 52.15 83.09 17.35
CA THR A 426 52.90 84.35 17.19
C THR A 426 53.46 84.82 18.50
N VAL A 427 54.71 85.16 18.57
CA VAL A 427 55.29 86.32 19.15
C VAL A 427 56.33 86.81 18.25
#